data_55b4c533d759092fbd7201700c39c33d
#
_entry.id   55b4c533d759092fbd7201700c39c33d
#
_cell.length_a   1.000
_cell.length_b   1.000
_cell.length_c   1.000
_cell.angle_alpha   90.00
_cell.angle_beta   90.00
_cell.angle_gamma   90.00
#
_symmetry.space_group_name_H-M   'P 1'
#
loop_
_entity.id
_entity.type
_entity.pdbx_description
1 polymer ?
#
loop_
_entity_poly.entity_id
_entity_poly.type
_entity_poly.pdbx_seq_one_letter_code
_entity_poly.pdbx_strand_id
1 'polypeptide(L)'
;MNRPFVIAFHKLNSGVAYHRVFAPLICHQEADIMFIEKITDVEPDMWAKVTHIFASRAFPVEPFEDFVKLCRKEGIKLIVDQDDWWVLPPTHPLRGMYADKMRERIVRSMKAADEVWVTNKHLASKVKKYNTNIRIIPNGISVPTWQIEREPSDKVRFGYIGGNHHQIDVRESTIDLSGYEAYVADVDNYPQMMNASTTLKTFPPNAYHRLYNFFDVSLVPLSTSEFAKCKSHLKMLEAGFSKCALIVSKTEPYTPYITKDNCIAINHPSEWAGAIKRLNDNPNQVADIAESLYEYVQDFTMTKMNELRCFTS
;
A
#
# COMPACT_ATOMS: atom_id res chain seq x y z
N MET A 1 32.72 -3.28 -6.39
CA MET A 1 31.61 -3.95 -7.11
C MET A 1 30.93 -2.88 -7.95
N ASN A 2 30.58 -3.18 -9.19
CA ASN A 2 29.81 -2.23 -10.01
C ASN A 2 28.41 -2.06 -9.39
N ARG A 3 27.91 -0.83 -9.42
CA ARG A 3 26.59 -0.49 -8.92
C ARG A 3 25.53 -1.24 -9.75
N PRO A 4 24.53 -1.88 -9.13
CA PRO A 4 23.45 -2.57 -9.87
C PRO A 4 22.72 -1.61 -10.80
N PHE A 5 22.45 -2.06 -12.04
CA PHE A 5 21.60 -1.35 -12.97
C PHE A 5 20.27 -2.10 -13.13
N VAL A 6 19.20 -1.46 -12.70
CA VAL A 6 17.87 -2.07 -12.56
C VAL A 6 16.90 -1.48 -13.58
N ILE A 7 16.30 -2.30 -14.40
CA ILE A 7 15.15 -1.94 -15.22
C ILE A 7 13.87 -2.20 -14.41
N ALA A 8 13.07 -1.16 -14.17
CA ALA A 8 11.81 -1.24 -13.45
C ALA A 8 10.62 -0.97 -14.36
N PHE A 9 9.75 -1.97 -14.53
CA PHE A 9 8.48 -1.77 -15.21
C PHE A 9 7.57 -0.89 -14.38
N HIS A 10 7.21 0.26 -14.95
CA HIS A 10 6.38 1.26 -14.30
C HIS A 10 5.19 1.63 -15.16
N LYS A 11 4.00 1.56 -14.57
CA LYS A 11 2.77 2.05 -15.17
C LYS A 11 2.30 3.25 -14.35
N LEU A 12 2.42 4.44 -14.91
CA LEU A 12 1.89 5.67 -14.31
C LEU A 12 0.40 5.50 -13.96
N ASN A 13 -0.12 6.14 -12.95
CA ASN A 13 -1.54 6.21 -12.55
C ASN A 13 -2.12 5.06 -11.70
N SER A 14 -1.30 4.32 -10.95
CA SER A 14 -1.85 3.46 -9.90
C SER A 14 -1.17 3.71 -8.56
N GLY A 15 -1.93 3.68 -7.48
CA GLY A 15 -1.39 3.81 -6.12
C GLY A 15 -0.34 2.74 -5.82
N VAL A 16 -0.55 1.52 -6.31
CA VAL A 16 0.40 0.41 -6.18
C VAL A 16 1.72 0.72 -6.89
N ALA A 17 1.66 1.15 -8.15
CA ALA A 17 2.86 1.52 -8.90
C ALA A 17 3.62 2.68 -8.21
N TYR A 18 2.89 3.64 -7.65
CA TYR A 18 3.50 4.72 -6.90
C TYR A 18 4.22 4.23 -5.64
N HIS A 19 3.54 3.49 -4.75
CA HIS A 19 4.09 3.09 -3.46
C HIS A 19 5.07 1.91 -3.52
N ARG A 20 4.98 1.05 -4.53
CA ARG A 20 5.80 -0.17 -4.62
C ARG A 20 6.90 -0.10 -5.66
N VAL A 21 6.76 0.75 -6.68
CA VAL A 21 7.73 0.87 -7.77
C VAL A 21 8.37 2.25 -7.77
N PHE A 22 7.59 3.30 -8.08
CA PHE A 22 8.16 4.62 -8.36
C PHE A 22 8.81 5.26 -7.13
N ALA A 23 8.05 5.49 -6.06
CA ALA A 23 8.55 6.19 -4.88
C ALA A 23 9.75 5.48 -4.21
N PRO A 24 9.73 4.14 -4.00
CA PRO A 24 10.90 3.48 -3.43
C PRO A 24 12.10 3.46 -4.36
N LEU A 25 11.91 3.26 -5.67
CA LEU A 25 13.05 3.10 -6.57
C LEU A 25 13.70 4.44 -6.96
N ILE A 26 12.93 5.52 -7.08
CA ILE A 26 13.51 6.86 -7.32
C ILE A 26 14.33 7.35 -6.13
N CYS A 27 14.00 6.92 -4.92
CA CYS A 27 14.75 7.24 -3.69
C CYS A 27 15.88 6.24 -3.40
N HIS A 28 16.11 5.24 -4.27
CA HIS A 28 17.10 4.20 -4.03
C HIS A 28 18.52 4.71 -4.29
N GLN A 29 19.40 4.62 -3.27
CA GLN A 29 20.74 5.21 -3.36
C GLN A 29 21.81 4.23 -3.87
N GLU A 30 21.55 2.92 -3.80
CA GLU A 30 22.57 1.88 -4.07
C GLU A 30 22.42 1.22 -5.46
N ALA A 31 21.47 1.65 -6.28
CA ALA A 31 21.25 1.14 -7.62
C ALA A 31 20.94 2.27 -8.61
N ASP A 32 21.31 2.08 -9.85
CA ASP A 32 20.89 2.93 -10.96
C ASP A 32 19.58 2.37 -11.52
N ILE A 33 18.55 3.20 -11.59
CA ILE A 33 17.20 2.76 -11.93
C ILE A 33 16.76 3.37 -13.26
N MET A 34 16.34 2.52 -14.19
CA MET A 34 15.67 2.92 -15.42
C MET A 34 14.21 2.49 -15.40
N PHE A 35 13.29 3.45 -15.44
CA PHE A 35 11.87 3.16 -15.54
C PHE A 35 11.44 2.99 -16.99
N ILE A 36 10.71 1.93 -17.30
CA ILE A 36 10.18 1.63 -18.64
C ILE A 36 8.72 1.21 -18.58
N GLU A 37 7.98 1.41 -19.66
CA GLU A 37 6.65 0.82 -19.84
C GLU A 37 6.70 -0.49 -20.62
N LYS A 38 7.57 -0.56 -21.61
CA LYS A 38 7.74 -1.73 -22.49
C LYS A 38 9.21 -2.14 -22.55
N ILE A 39 9.43 -3.43 -22.72
CA ILE A 39 10.79 -3.97 -22.85
C ILE A 39 11.54 -3.43 -24.06
N THR A 40 10.80 -3.03 -25.10
CA THR A 40 11.34 -2.41 -26.31
C THR A 40 11.87 -0.99 -26.12
N ASP A 41 11.62 -0.37 -24.95
CA ASP A 41 12.14 0.95 -24.60
C ASP A 41 13.61 0.88 -24.16
N VAL A 42 14.17 -0.33 -24.02
CA VAL A 42 15.57 -0.56 -23.64
C VAL A 42 16.43 -0.63 -24.89
N GLU A 43 17.33 0.33 -25.04
CA GLU A 43 18.28 0.36 -26.16
C GLU A 43 19.22 -0.88 -26.12
N PRO A 44 19.62 -1.43 -27.29
CA PRO A 44 20.40 -2.65 -27.37
C PRO A 44 21.72 -2.62 -26.59
N ASP A 45 22.41 -1.49 -26.55
CA ASP A 45 23.68 -1.30 -25.84
C ASP A 45 23.52 -1.20 -24.31
N MET A 46 22.32 -0.93 -23.85
CA MET A 46 22.02 -0.87 -22.40
C MET A 46 21.92 -2.27 -21.77
N TRP A 47 21.54 -3.30 -22.57
CA TRP A 47 21.34 -4.65 -22.04
C TRP A 47 22.58 -5.22 -21.35
N ALA A 48 23.75 -4.93 -21.84
CA ALA A 48 25.01 -5.41 -21.24
C ALA A 48 25.28 -4.84 -19.83
N LYS A 49 24.57 -3.78 -19.43
CA LYS A 49 24.68 -3.14 -18.11
C LYS A 49 23.60 -3.63 -17.14
N VAL A 50 22.52 -4.23 -17.65
CA VAL A 50 21.37 -4.64 -16.85
C VAL A 50 21.74 -5.78 -15.93
N THR A 51 21.55 -5.59 -14.63
CA THR A 51 21.77 -6.62 -13.62
C THR A 51 20.47 -7.20 -13.09
N HIS A 52 19.41 -6.38 -13.07
CA HIS A 52 18.11 -6.78 -12.51
C HIS A 52 16.96 -6.24 -13.37
N ILE A 53 15.87 -7.01 -13.42
CA ILE A 53 14.58 -6.54 -13.94
C ILE A 53 13.54 -6.68 -12.83
N PHE A 54 12.86 -5.59 -12.56
CA PHE A 54 11.86 -5.47 -11.50
C PHE A 54 10.47 -5.21 -12.07
N ALA A 55 9.47 -5.91 -11.58
CA ALA A 55 8.07 -5.66 -11.95
C ALA A 55 7.12 -5.80 -10.75
N SER A 56 6.10 -4.94 -10.71
CA SER A 56 4.97 -5.13 -9.79
C SER A 56 3.98 -6.12 -10.39
N ARG A 57 3.62 -7.14 -9.61
CA ARG A 57 2.67 -8.22 -9.88
C ARG A 57 3.11 -9.20 -10.97
N ALA A 58 3.49 -8.74 -12.15
CA ALA A 58 3.90 -9.61 -13.24
C ALA A 58 4.76 -8.87 -14.27
N PHE A 59 5.68 -9.58 -14.92
CA PHE A 59 6.43 -9.04 -16.06
C PHE A 59 5.50 -8.85 -17.26
N PRO A 60 5.41 -7.63 -17.83
CA PRO A 60 4.54 -7.34 -18.97
C PRO A 60 5.23 -7.63 -20.31
N VAL A 61 5.88 -8.80 -20.44
CA VAL A 61 6.70 -9.16 -21.60
C VAL A 61 6.15 -10.43 -22.25
N GLU A 62 6.11 -10.44 -23.60
CA GLU A 62 5.76 -11.58 -24.43
C GLU A 62 6.70 -11.63 -25.65
N PRO A 63 7.14 -12.81 -26.11
CA PRO A 63 6.90 -14.13 -25.49
C PRO A 63 7.63 -14.28 -24.16
N PHE A 64 6.90 -14.70 -23.11
CA PHE A 64 7.43 -14.72 -21.75
C PHE A 64 8.61 -15.67 -21.57
N GLU A 65 8.52 -16.87 -22.14
CA GLU A 65 9.56 -17.91 -22.01
C GLU A 65 10.89 -17.48 -22.65
N ASP A 66 10.82 -16.79 -23.79
CA ASP A 66 12.03 -16.30 -24.46
C ASP A 66 12.67 -15.14 -23.69
N PHE A 67 11.85 -14.28 -23.10
CA PHE A 67 12.31 -13.25 -22.18
C PHE A 67 13.07 -13.85 -20.97
N VAL A 68 12.48 -14.86 -20.33
CA VAL A 68 13.12 -15.54 -19.19
C VAL A 68 14.45 -16.21 -19.61
N LYS A 69 14.47 -16.90 -20.75
CA LYS A 69 15.70 -17.51 -21.29
C LYS A 69 16.80 -16.48 -21.54
N LEU A 70 16.42 -15.32 -22.13
CA LEU A 70 17.36 -14.21 -22.35
C LEU A 70 17.94 -13.72 -21.03
N CYS A 71 17.10 -13.43 -20.04
CA CYS A 71 17.56 -12.97 -18.74
C CYS A 71 18.53 -13.98 -18.07
N ARG A 72 18.21 -15.27 -18.13
CA ARG A 72 19.07 -16.33 -17.60
C ARG A 72 20.42 -16.40 -18.33
N LYS A 73 20.42 -16.30 -19.66
CA LYS A 73 21.64 -16.30 -20.47
C LYS A 73 22.56 -15.12 -20.14
N GLU A 74 21.99 -13.96 -19.96
CA GLU A 74 22.73 -12.73 -19.65
C GLU A 74 23.01 -12.54 -18.14
N GLY A 75 22.62 -13.49 -17.28
CA GLY A 75 22.81 -13.40 -15.84
C GLY A 75 21.97 -12.33 -15.14
N ILE A 76 20.88 -11.88 -15.78
CA ILE A 76 19.99 -10.84 -15.25
C ILE A 76 19.02 -11.47 -14.27
N LYS A 77 18.94 -10.91 -13.04
CA LYS A 77 18.04 -11.36 -12.00
C LYS A 77 16.64 -10.77 -12.17
N LEU A 78 15.62 -11.59 -11.98
CA LEU A 78 14.22 -11.23 -12.07
C LEU A 78 13.61 -11.07 -10.68
N ILE A 79 13.06 -9.89 -10.37
CA ILE A 79 12.39 -9.59 -9.11
C ILE A 79 10.94 -9.22 -9.37
N VAL A 80 10.01 -9.88 -8.66
CA VAL A 80 8.58 -9.55 -8.71
C VAL A 80 8.10 -9.08 -7.35
N ASP A 81 7.45 -7.92 -7.31
CA ASP A 81 6.81 -7.38 -6.11
C ASP A 81 5.32 -7.69 -6.11
N GLN A 82 4.83 -8.33 -5.05
CA GLN A 82 3.41 -8.62 -4.82
C GLN A 82 2.91 -7.81 -3.62
N ASP A 83 1.96 -6.93 -3.87
CA ASP A 83 1.38 -6.05 -2.86
C ASP A 83 0.05 -6.56 -2.29
N ASP A 84 -0.72 -7.29 -3.12
CA ASP A 84 -2.04 -7.81 -2.82
C ASP A 84 -2.20 -9.28 -3.23
N TRP A 85 -3.22 -9.94 -2.65
CA TRP A 85 -3.62 -11.29 -3.07
C TRP A 85 -4.60 -11.21 -4.24
N TRP A 86 -4.31 -11.90 -5.34
CA TRP A 86 -5.11 -11.86 -6.58
C TRP A 86 -6.26 -12.88 -6.66
N VAL A 87 -6.41 -13.73 -5.65
CA VAL A 87 -7.55 -14.65 -5.57
C VAL A 87 -8.66 -13.96 -4.78
N LEU A 88 -9.60 -13.37 -5.49
CA LEU A 88 -10.65 -12.56 -4.92
C LEU A 88 -11.97 -13.32 -4.77
N PRO A 89 -12.79 -13.00 -3.75
CA PRO A 89 -14.15 -13.51 -3.62
C PRO A 89 -14.99 -13.23 -4.88
N PRO A 90 -16.03 -14.02 -5.16
CA PRO A 90 -16.89 -13.82 -6.32
C PRO A 90 -17.53 -12.42 -6.40
N THR A 91 -17.83 -11.84 -5.26
CA THR A 91 -18.48 -10.53 -5.12
C THR A 91 -17.53 -9.34 -5.10
N HIS A 92 -16.22 -9.59 -5.17
CA HIS A 92 -15.24 -8.51 -5.05
C HIS A 92 -15.19 -7.63 -6.32
N PRO A 93 -15.23 -6.27 -6.21
CA PRO A 93 -15.27 -5.36 -7.36
C PRO A 93 -14.11 -5.55 -8.35
N LEU A 94 -12.92 -5.86 -7.85
CA LEU A 94 -11.72 -6.07 -8.69
C LEU A 94 -11.59 -7.48 -9.29
N ARG A 95 -12.58 -8.36 -9.10
CA ARG A 95 -12.47 -9.74 -9.61
C ARG A 95 -12.20 -9.80 -11.12
N GLY A 96 -12.84 -8.92 -11.89
CA GLY A 96 -12.64 -8.83 -13.34
C GLY A 96 -11.21 -8.43 -13.74
N MET A 97 -10.54 -7.59 -12.93
CA MET A 97 -9.14 -7.22 -13.15
C MET A 97 -8.19 -8.41 -13.03
N TYR A 98 -8.51 -9.36 -12.16
CA TYR A 98 -7.76 -10.61 -11.97
C TYR A 98 -8.42 -11.78 -12.69
N ALA A 99 -8.85 -11.59 -13.95
CA ALA A 99 -9.27 -12.66 -14.84
C ALA A 99 -8.15 -13.71 -15.04
N ASP A 100 -8.50 -14.89 -15.53
CA ASP A 100 -7.59 -16.03 -15.58
C ASP A 100 -6.25 -15.74 -16.24
N LYS A 101 -6.24 -15.02 -17.36
CA LYS A 101 -5.00 -14.57 -18.03
C LYS A 101 -4.07 -13.75 -17.13
N MET A 102 -4.63 -12.84 -16.31
CA MET A 102 -3.82 -12.05 -15.38
C MET A 102 -3.27 -12.93 -14.25
N ARG A 103 -4.08 -13.85 -13.72
CA ARG A 103 -3.64 -14.80 -12.69
C ARG A 103 -2.51 -15.70 -13.20
N GLU A 104 -2.64 -16.23 -14.40
CA GLU A 104 -1.59 -17.02 -15.05
C GLU A 104 -0.29 -16.22 -15.19
N ARG A 105 -0.37 -14.97 -15.65
CA ARG A 105 0.79 -14.08 -15.75
C ARG A 105 1.45 -13.83 -14.39
N ILE A 106 0.68 -13.56 -13.35
CA ILE A 106 1.19 -13.37 -11.99
C ILE A 106 1.91 -14.64 -11.52
N VAL A 107 1.27 -15.80 -11.67
CA VAL A 107 1.83 -17.09 -11.22
C VAL A 107 3.10 -17.45 -11.99
N ARG A 108 3.13 -17.33 -13.32
CA ARG A 108 4.33 -17.64 -14.11
C ARG A 108 5.47 -16.67 -13.81
N SER A 109 5.17 -15.39 -13.59
CA SER A 109 6.18 -14.40 -13.23
C SER A 109 6.82 -14.70 -11.88
N MET A 110 6.02 -15.07 -10.86
CA MET A 110 6.56 -15.46 -9.56
C MET A 110 7.41 -16.73 -9.63
N LYS A 111 6.97 -17.74 -10.43
CA LYS A 111 7.73 -18.98 -10.63
C LYS A 111 9.06 -18.74 -11.33
N ALA A 112 9.13 -17.79 -12.24
CA ALA A 112 10.34 -17.44 -12.98
C ALA A 112 11.25 -16.46 -12.23
N ALA A 113 10.72 -15.72 -11.26
CA ALA A 113 11.50 -14.74 -10.49
C ALA A 113 12.58 -15.41 -9.63
N ASP A 114 13.74 -14.77 -9.55
CA ASP A 114 14.81 -15.14 -8.63
C ASP A 114 14.44 -14.79 -7.20
N GLU A 115 13.66 -13.71 -7.02
CA GLU A 115 13.16 -13.28 -5.72
C GLU A 115 11.76 -12.67 -5.85
N VAL A 116 10.89 -12.94 -4.86
CA VAL A 116 9.58 -12.33 -4.77
C VAL A 116 9.50 -11.45 -3.52
N TRP A 117 9.20 -10.17 -3.71
CA TRP A 117 8.98 -9.23 -2.61
C TRP A 117 7.50 -9.15 -2.26
N VAL A 118 7.20 -9.10 -0.96
CA VAL A 118 5.81 -9.03 -0.46
C VAL A 118 5.70 -8.05 0.70
N THR A 119 4.50 -7.59 0.99
CA THR A 119 4.26 -6.55 2.00
C THR A 119 4.17 -7.08 3.44
N ASN A 120 3.77 -8.35 3.63
CA ASN A 120 3.56 -8.91 4.96
C ASN A 120 3.73 -10.45 5.01
N LYS A 121 3.79 -11.00 6.22
CA LYS A 121 3.98 -12.44 6.48
C LYS A 121 2.83 -13.30 5.96
N HIS A 122 1.59 -12.81 6.03
CA HIS A 122 0.43 -13.55 5.56
C HIS A 122 0.47 -13.74 4.04
N LEU A 123 0.76 -12.65 3.29
CA LEU A 123 0.96 -12.74 1.84
C LEU A 123 2.16 -13.63 1.48
N ALA A 124 3.27 -13.56 2.25
CA ALA A 124 4.41 -14.46 2.06
C ALA A 124 4.00 -15.93 2.15
N SER A 125 3.18 -16.30 3.13
CA SER A 125 2.68 -17.68 3.28
C SER A 125 1.87 -18.16 2.07
N LYS A 126 1.10 -17.27 1.43
CA LYS A 126 0.31 -17.58 0.22
C LYS A 126 1.18 -17.71 -1.02
N VAL A 127 2.22 -16.89 -1.14
CA VAL A 127 3.16 -16.87 -2.28
C VAL A 127 4.12 -18.06 -2.25
N LYS A 128 4.44 -18.59 -1.08
CA LYS A 128 5.44 -19.66 -0.84
C LYS A 128 5.27 -20.89 -1.76
N LYS A 129 4.05 -21.21 -2.16
CA LYS A 129 3.78 -22.33 -3.08
C LYS A 129 4.24 -22.08 -4.52
N TYR A 130 4.56 -20.83 -4.88
CA TYR A 130 5.02 -20.46 -6.22
C TYR A 130 6.51 -20.13 -6.27
N ASN A 131 7.02 -19.54 -5.18
CA ASN A 131 8.43 -19.20 -5.03
C ASN A 131 8.81 -19.27 -3.55
N THR A 132 9.95 -19.88 -3.23
CA THR A 132 10.45 -20.02 -1.84
C THR A 132 11.42 -18.91 -1.45
N ASN A 133 12.00 -18.20 -2.42
CA ASN A 133 12.87 -17.06 -2.18
C ASN A 133 12.02 -15.79 -2.06
N ILE A 134 11.55 -15.53 -0.83
CA ILE A 134 10.60 -14.46 -0.55
C ILE A 134 11.24 -13.47 0.43
N ARG A 135 11.18 -12.19 0.10
CA ARG A 135 11.57 -11.10 1.00
C ARG A 135 10.34 -10.30 1.42
N ILE A 136 10.19 -10.08 2.72
CA ILE A 136 9.11 -9.23 3.25
C ILE A 136 9.65 -7.80 3.31
N ILE A 137 9.04 -6.92 2.51
CA ILE A 137 9.37 -5.50 2.45
C ILE A 137 8.09 -4.70 2.70
N PRO A 138 7.90 -4.17 3.91
CA PRO A 138 6.79 -3.29 4.21
C PRO A 138 6.76 -2.05 3.30
N ASN A 139 5.65 -1.36 3.26
CA ASN A 139 5.60 -0.04 2.63
C ASN A 139 6.41 0.97 3.46
N GLY A 140 6.92 2.00 2.79
CA GLY A 140 7.53 3.15 3.42
C GLY A 140 6.89 4.45 2.90
N ILE A 141 7.04 5.52 3.65
CA ILE A 141 6.57 6.86 3.27
C ILE A 141 7.77 7.76 2.94
N SER A 142 7.66 8.49 1.83
CA SER A 142 8.63 9.52 1.44
C SER A 142 8.35 10.80 2.22
N VAL A 143 9.02 10.99 3.33
CA VAL A 143 8.81 12.13 4.26
C VAL A 143 8.93 13.49 3.57
N PRO A 144 9.91 13.75 2.67
CA PRO A 144 10.03 15.06 2.02
C PRO A 144 8.80 15.46 1.17
N THR A 145 8.03 14.49 0.71
CA THR A 145 6.82 14.73 -0.09
C THR A 145 5.54 14.68 0.74
N TRP A 146 5.64 14.25 2.02
CA TRP A 146 4.50 14.08 2.91
C TRP A 146 4.38 15.26 3.87
N GLN A 147 3.98 16.41 3.34
CA GLN A 147 3.77 17.63 4.13
C GLN A 147 2.28 17.82 4.38
N ILE A 148 1.93 17.99 5.64
CA ILE A 148 0.56 18.17 6.12
C ILE A 148 0.43 19.55 6.72
N GLU A 149 -0.51 20.31 6.18
CA GLU A 149 -0.91 21.63 6.66
C GLU A 149 -2.38 21.55 7.08
N ARG A 150 -2.63 21.42 8.39
CA ARG A 150 -3.98 21.27 8.92
C ARG A 150 -4.40 22.53 9.66
N GLU A 151 -5.54 23.09 9.24
CA GLU A 151 -6.13 24.24 9.93
C GLU A 151 -6.63 23.81 11.31
N PRO A 152 -6.40 24.64 12.35
CA PRO A 152 -6.98 24.41 13.68
C PRO A 152 -8.51 24.30 13.63
N SER A 153 -9.07 23.49 14.51
CA SER A 153 -10.52 23.33 14.65
C SER A 153 -10.90 23.09 16.11
N ASP A 154 -12.04 23.65 16.52
CA ASP A 154 -12.60 23.42 17.85
C ASP A 154 -13.32 22.06 17.95
N LYS A 155 -13.49 21.38 16.82
CA LYS A 155 -14.13 20.06 16.73
C LYS A 155 -13.16 19.01 16.23
N VAL A 156 -13.32 17.81 16.72
CA VAL A 156 -12.61 16.64 16.18
C VAL A 156 -13.20 16.28 14.82
N ARG A 157 -12.35 16.21 13.80
CA ARG A 157 -12.69 15.88 12.42
C ARG A 157 -12.32 14.44 12.13
N PHE A 158 -13.26 13.67 11.63
CA PHE A 158 -13.05 12.28 11.23
C PHE A 158 -12.87 12.17 9.73
N GLY A 159 -12.01 11.28 9.28
CA GLY A 159 -11.76 11.10 7.86
C GLY A 159 -11.62 9.66 7.41
N TYR A 160 -12.08 9.41 6.17
CA TYR A 160 -11.86 8.14 5.49
C TYR A 160 -11.37 8.38 4.06
N ILE A 161 -10.26 7.72 3.71
CA ILE A 161 -9.71 7.69 2.36
C ILE A 161 -9.58 6.23 1.93
N GLY A 162 -10.25 5.82 0.87
CA GLY A 162 -10.18 4.46 0.33
C GLY A 162 -10.32 4.44 -1.19
N GLY A 163 -9.70 3.48 -1.85
CA GLY A 163 -9.95 3.18 -3.26
C GLY A 163 -11.26 2.38 -3.45
N ASN A 164 -11.72 2.26 -4.68
CA ASN A 164 -12.98 1.58 -5.05
C ASN A 164 -13.07 0.08 -4.68
N HIS A 165 -12.04 -0.49 -4.15
CA HIS A 165 -12.00 -1.90 -3.75
C HIS A 165 -12.28 -2.14 -2.26
N HIS A 166 -12.64 -1.08 -1.51
CA HIS A 166 -12.94 -1.15 -0.07
C HIS A 166 -14.44 -1.14 0.27
N GLN A 167 -15.35 -1.30 -0.71
CA GLN A 167 -16.80 -1.30 -0.46
C GLN A 167 -17.23 -2.32 0.60
N ILE A 168 -16.66 -3.51 0.57
CA ILE A 168 -16.96 -4.56 1.56
C ILE A 168 -16.50 -4.11 2.94
N ASP A 169 -15.30 -3.55 3.03
CA ASP A 169 -14.71 -3.10 4.29
C ASP A 169 -15.56 -1.99 4.94
N VAL A 170 -15.99 -1.01 4.16
CA VAL A 170 -16.87 0.08 4.63
C VAL A 170 -18.23 -0.45 5.05
N ARG A 171 -18.86 -1.30 4.23
CA ARG A 171 -20.19 -1.87 4.53
C ARG A 171 -20.19 -2.71 5.81
N GLU A 172 -19.20 -3.59 5.97
CA GLU A 172 -19.10 -4.47 7.12
C GLU A 172 -18.73 -3.73 8.41
N SER A 173 -18.09 -2.55 8.30
CA SER A 173 -17.72 -1.75 9.48
C SER A 173 -18.92 -1.16 10.19
N THR A 174 -20.04 -0.93 9.50
CA THR A 174 -21.22 -0.24 10.03
C THR A 174 -20.92 1.16 10.61
N ILE A 175 -19.89 1.84 10.12
CA ILE A 175 -19.51 3.19 10.54
C ILE A 175 -20.62 4.16 10.13
N ASP A 176 -21.11 4.92 11.10
CA ASP A 176 -22.06 6.02 10.91
C ASP A 176 -21.45 7.31 11.47
N LEU A 177 -21.27 8.30 10.62
CA LEU A 177 -20.70 9.60 10.96
C LEU A 177 -21.73 10.70 11.10
N SER A 178 -23.02 10.35 11.17
CA SER A 178 -24.12 11.31 11.42
C SER A 178 -23.86 12.11 12.69
N GLY A 179 -23.90 13.43 12.57
CA GLY A 179 -23.71 14.33 13.71
C GLY A 179 -22.24 14.65 14.05
N TYR A 180 -21.27 14.05 13.33
CA TYR A 180 -19.86 14.37 13.45
C TYR A 180 -19.36 15.24 12.30
N GLU A 181 -18.29 15.99 12.51
CA GLU A 181 -17.57 16.63 11.42
C GLU A 181 -16.70 15.57 10.71
N ALA A 182 -17.12 15.20 9.51
CA ALA A 182 -16.58 14.05 8.82
C ALA A 182 -16.31 14.30 7.34
N TYR A 183 -15.13 13.87 6.88
CA TYR A 183 -14.58 14.09 5.57
C TYR A 183 -14.27 12.75 4.90
N VAL A 184 -14.99 12.42 3.84
CA VAL A 184 -14.82 11.13 3.15
C VAL A 184 -14.52 11.36 1.67
N ALA A 185 -13.52 10.66 1.15
CA ALA A 185 -13.16 10.74 -0.27
C ALA A 185 -14.31 10.27 -1.17
N ASP A 186 -14.54 11.00 -2.27
CA ASP A 186 -15.58 10.72 -3.26
C ASP A 186 -15.22 9.50 -4.12
N VAL A 187 -15.42 8.33 -3.54
CA VAL A 187 -15.19 7.04 -4.17
C VAL A 187 -16.36 6.12 -3.84
N ASP A 188 -17.00 5.51 -4.83
CA ASP A 188 -17.95 4.40 -4.68
C ASP A 188 -19.09 4.63 -3.65
N ASN A 189 -19.58 5.85 -3.54
CA ASN A 189 -20.62 6.25 -2.59
C ASN A 189 -20.22 6.11 -1.10
N TYR A 190 -18.95 6.06 -0.76
CA TYR A 190 -18.52 6.00 0.65
C TYR A 190 -19.03 7.16 1.50
N PRO A 191 -19.06 8.41 1.00
CA PRO A 191 -19.65 9.51 1.77
C PRO A 191 -21.07 9.24 2.21
N GLN A 192 -21.93 8.68 1.32
CA GLN A 192 -23.31 8.32 1.61
C GLN A 192 -23.40 7.10 2.53
N MET A 193 -22.56 6.08 2.30
CA MET A 193 -22.54 4.86 3.12
C MET A 193 -22.14 5.12 4.57
N MET A 194 -21.32 6.15 4.81
CA MET A 194 -20.82 6.53 6.13
C MET A 194 -21.56 7.75 6.71
N ASN A 195 -22.54 8.31 6.03
CA ASN A 195 -23.26 9.54 6.40
C ASN A 195 -22.28 10.71 6.69
N ALA A 196 -21.27 10.90 5.83
CA ALA A 196 -20.28 11.94 6.01
C ALA A 196 -20.86 13.34 5.78
N SER A 197 -20.44 14.31 6.59
CA SER A 197 -20.86 15.71 6.44
C SER A 197 -20.21 16.39 5.23
N THR A 198 -19.05 15.93 4.79
CA THR A 198 -18.30 16.54 3.68
C THR A 198 -17.70 15.46 2.77
N THR A 199 -17.88 15.65 1.47
CA THR A 199 -17.28 14.82 0.42
C THR A 199 -16.03 15.49 -0.12
N LEU A 200 -14.89 14.79 -0.09
CA LEU A 200 -13.62 15.27 -0.61
C LEU A 200 -13.39 14.76 -2.04
N LYS A 201 -12.98 15.66 -2.94
CA LYS A 201 -12.48 15.25 -4.26
C LYS A 201 -11.19 14.45 -4.13
N THR A 202 -11.04 13.42 -4.93
CA THR A 202 -9.83 12.59 -4.95
C THR A 202 -8.66 13.31 -5.62
N PHE A 203 -7.44 12.93 -5.25
CA PHE A 203 -6.20 13.39 -5.85
C PHE A 203 -5.46 12.22 -6.51
N PRO A 204 -4.54 12.49 -7.44
CA PRO A 204 -3.66 11.45 -7.99
C PRO A 204 -2.75 10.85 -6.91
N PRO A 205 -2.19 9.65 -7.10
CA PRO A 205 -1.42 8.92 -6.09
C PRO A 205 -0.28 9.69 -5.43
N ASN A 206 0.36 10.59 -6.16
CA ASN A 206 1.47 11.42 -5.65
C ASN A 206 1.02 12.63 -4.83
N ALA A 207 -0.27 12.94 -4.78
CA ALA A 207 -0.83 14.11 -4.10
C ALA A 207 -1.98 13.78 -3.14
N TYR A 208 -2.44 12.51 -3.12
CA TYR A 208 -3.61 12.13 -2.32
C TYR A 208 -3.39 12.30 -0.80
N HIS A 209 -2.16 12.30 -0.33
CA HIS A 209 -1.82 12.59 1.05
C HIS A 209 -2.37 13.94 1.55
N ARG A 210 -2.59 14.90 0.65
CA ARG A 210 -3.21 16.20 0.98
C ARG A 210 -4.62 16.06 1.55
N LEU A 211 -5.30 14.93 1.33
CA LEU A 211 -6.60 14.64 1.94
C LEU A 211 -6.51 14.56 3.47
N TYR A 212 -5.35 14.18 4.01
CA TYR A 212 -5.14 14.12 5.45
C TYR A 212 -5.08 15.51 6.12
N ASN A 213 -5.03 16.60 5.35
CA ASN A 213 -5.14 17.95 5.91
C ASN A 213 -6.54 18.27 6.47
N PHE A 214 -7.56 17.52 6.06
CA PHE A 214 -8.95 17.82 6.37
C PHE A 214 -9.46 17.19 7.67
N PHE A 215 -8.75 16.24 8.28
CA PHE A 215 -9.24 15.52 9.45
C PHE A 215 -8.14 15.18 10.46
N ASP A 216 -8.55 14.99 11.71
CA ASP A 216 -7.69 14.73 12.86
C ASP A 216 -7.63 13.24 13.20
N VAL A 217 -8.66 12.49 12.85
CA VAL A 217 -8.81 11.06 13.12
C VAL A 217 -9.02 10.30 11.81
N SER A 218 -8.12 9.38 11.49
CA SER A 218 -8.24 8.50 10.34
C SER A 218 -9.00 7.23 10.71
N LEU A 219 -10.03 6.90 9.93
CA LEU A 219 -10.81 5.67 10.07
C LEU A 219 -10.29 4.64 9.07
N VAL A 220 -9.94 3.45 9.53
CA VAL A 220 -9.38 2.39 8.69
C VAL A 220 -10.15 1.07 8.90
N PRO A 221 -11.39 0.99 8.40
CA PRO A 221 -12.12 -0.27 8.38
C PRO A 221 -11.48 -1.26 7.41
N LEU A 222 -11.40 -2.52 7.83
CA LEU A 222 -10.92 -3.61 6.99
C LEU A 222 -11.64 -4.90 7.37
N SER A 223 -12.13 -5.64 6.38
CA SER A 223 -12.78 -6.94 6.56
C SER A 223 -11.79 -8.02 7.01
N THR A 224 -12.30 -9.18 7.41
CA THR A 224 -11.49 -10.35 7.81
C THR A 224 -11.24 -11.32 6.65
N SER A 225 -11.52 -10.92 5.40
CA SER A 225 -11.33 -11.76 4.22
C SER A 225 -9.85 -12.11 3.99
N GLU A 226 -9.57 -13.22 3.31
CA GLU A 226 -8.21 -13.61 2.94
C GLU A 226 -7.50 -12.54 2.09
N PHE A 227 -8.26 -11.81 1.27
CA PHE A 227 -7.73 -10.69 0.52
C PHE A 227 -7.30 -9.55 1.47
N ALA A 228 -8.14 -9.20 2.43
CA ALA A 228 -7.86 -8.15 3.41
C ALA A 228 -6.64 -8.48 4.28
N LYS A 229 -6.50 -9.72 4.72
CA LYS A 229 -5.32 -10.18 5.48
C LYS A 229 -4.00 -10.06 4.71
N CYS A 230 -4.06 -10.09 3.39
CA CYS A 230 -2.88 -9.93 2.52
C CYS A 230 -2.52 -8.46 2.22
N LYS A 231 -3.34 -7.49 2.64
CA LYS A 231 -3.05 -6.06 2.44
C LYS A 231 -1.87 -5.60 3.30
N SER A 232 -1.32 -4.43 2.96
CA SER A 232 -0.30 -3.79 3.77
C SER A 232 -0.90 -2.87 4.83
N HIS A 233 -0.08 -2.47 5.80
CA HIS A 233 -0.45 -1.48 6.82
C HIS A 233 -0.27 -0.02 6.35
N LEU A 234 -0.25 0.23 5.03
CA LEU A 234 0.01 1.55 4.45
C LEU A 234 -0.86 2.66 5.04
N LYS A 235 -2.17 2.42 5.24
CA LYS A 235 -3.07 3.43 5.81
C LYS A 235 -2.73 3.83 7.25
N MET A 236 -2.14 2.94 8.02
CA MET A 236 -1.61 3.26 9.35
C MET A 236 -0.39 4.17 9.24
N LEU A 237 0.51 3.90 8.27
CA LEU A 237 1.65 4.76 8.00
C LEU A 237 1.22 6.15 7.55
N GLU A 238 0.27 6.23 6.63
CA GLU A 238 -0.27 7.47 6.11
C GLU A 238 -0.89 8.32 7.23
N ALA A 239 -1.72 7.72 8.09
CA ALA A 239 -2.29 8.39 9.26
C ALA A 239 -1.20 8.90 10.20
N GLY A 240 -0.22 8.06 10.54
CA GLY A 240 0.87 8.43 11.44
C GLY A 240 1.74 9.57 10.91
N PHE A 241 2.22 9.47 9.67
CA PHE A 241 3.01 10.55 9.05
C PHE A 241 2.20 11.85 8.86
N SER A 242 0.87 11.74 8.86
CA SER A 242 -0.04 12.90 8.81
C SER A 242 -0.41 13.43 10.20
N LYS A 243 0.15 12.88 11.27
CA LYS A 243 -0.23 13.22 12.65
C LYS A 243 -1.75 13.14 12.87
N CYS A 244 -2.38 12.11 12.32
CA CYS A 244 -3.76 11.76 12.61
C CYS A 244 -3.81 10.67 13.67
N ALA A 245 -4.74 10.76 14.62
CA ALA A 245 -5.11 9.63 15.43
C ALA A 245 -5.71 8.53 14.55
N LEU A 246 -5.65 7.28 14.98
CA LEU A 246 -6.08 6.15 14.19
C LEU A 246 -7.13 5.32 14.93
N ILE A 247 -8.26 5.06 14.25
CA ILE A 247 -9.18 3.98 14.62
C ILE A 247 -9.09 2.93 13.51
N VAL A 248 -8.72 1.68 13.84
CA VAL A 248 -8.39 0.67 12.84
C VAL A 248 -8.99 -0.70 13.19
N SER A 249 -9.51 -1.42 12.19
CA SER A 249 -9.88 -2.83 12.37
C SER A 249 -8.67 -3.66 12.77
N LYS A 250 -8.78 -4.44 13.85
CA LYS A 250 -7.72 -5.34 14.32
C LYS A 250 -7.67 -6.59 13.43
N THR A 251 -7.10 -6.42 12.25
CA THR A 251 -6.92 -7.48 11.24
C THR A 251 -5.43 -7.71 10.96
N GLU A 252 -5.10 -8.81 10.28
CA GLU A 252 -3.73 -9.30 10.07
C GLU A 252 -2.73 -8.23 9.59
N PRO A 253 -3.04 -7.35 8.61
CA PRO A 253 -2.07 -6.37 8.14
C PRO A 253 -1.72 -5.30 9.18
N TYR A 254 -2.56 -5.08 10.20
CA TYR A 254 -2.35 -4.06 11.23
C TYR A 254 -1.94 -4.66 12.57
N THR A 255 -2.45 -5.85 12.91
CA THR A 255 -2.23 -6.49 14.22
C THR A 255 -0.77 -6.50 14.69
N PRO A 256 0.24 -6.77 13.84
CA PRO A 256 1.64 -6.76 14.27
C PRO A 256 2.19 -5.36 14.65
N TYR A 257 1.48 -4.29 14.26
CA TYR A 257 1.91 -2.90 14.40
C TYR A 257 1.08 -2.13 15.43
N ILE A 258 0.01 -2.72 15.95
CA ILE A 258 -0.86 -2.12 16.97
C ILE A 258 -0.17 -2.22 18.33
N THR A 259 -0.06 -1.07 19.01
CA THR A 259 0.33 -0.97 20.43
C THR A 259 -0.85 -0.45 21.26
N LYS A 260 -0.71 -0.39 22.57
CA LYS A 260 -1.77 0.13 23.46
C LYS A 260 -2.03 1.64 23.26
N ASP A 261 -1.04 2.38 22.72
CA ASP A 261 -1.04 3.84 22.71
C ASP A 261 -1.17 4.45 21.30
N ASN A 262 -0.88 3.68 20.21
CA ASN A 262 -0.78 4.23 18.86
C ASN A 262 -2.07 4.18 18.04
N CYS A 263 -3.14 3.58 18.54
CA CYS A 263 -4.45 3.56 17.87
C CYS A 263 -5.57 3.06 18.80
N ILE A 264 -6.81 3.24 18.36
CA ILE A 264 -7.95 2.47 18.89
C ILE A 264 -8.18 1.28 17.95
N ALA A 265 -7.95 0.07 18.45
CA ALA A 265 -8.13 -1.15 17.70
C ALA A 265 -9.56 -1.69 17.84
N ILE A 266 -10.22 -1.94 16.72
CA ILE A 266 -11.60 -2.44 16.64
C ILE A 266 -11.58 -3.94 16.38
N ASN A 267 -12.10 -4.74 17.30
CA ASN A 267 -12.20 -6.19 17.16
C ASN A 267 -13.54 -6.60 16.49
N HIS A 268 -14.61 -5.83 16.73
CA HIS A 268 -15.93 -6.11 16.20
C HIS A 268 -16.60 -4.83 15.63
N PRO A 269 -17.38 -4.91 14.54
CA PRO A 269 -18.03 -3.75 13.93
C PRO A 269 -18.83 -2.87 14.90
N SER A 270 -19.47 -3.45 15.91
CA SER A 270 -20.24 -2.71 16.93
C SER A 270 -19.41 -1.76 17.80
N GLU A 271 -18.08 -1.87 17.79
CA GLU A 271 -17.18 -1.04 18.60
C GLU A 271 -16.91 0.33 17.94
N TRP A 272 -17.14 0.48 16.61
CA TRP A 272 -16.83 1.70 15.88
C TRP A 272 -17.53 2.93 16.47
N ALA A 273 -18.83 2.85 16.72
CA ALA A 273 -19.61 3.98 17.26
C ALA A 273 -19.06 4.46 18.61
N GLY A 274 -18.73 3.53 19.49
CA GLY A 274 -18.13 3.84 20.79
C GLY A 274 -16.74 4.47 20.66
N ALA A 275 -15.91 3.99 19.74
CA ALA A 275 -14.56 4.52 19.51
C ALA A 275 -14.61 5.95 18.93
N ILE A 276 -15.49 6.19 17.96
CA ILE A 276 -15.72 7.51 17.35
C ILE A 276 -16.21 8.50 18.42
N LYS A 277 -17.25 8.13 19.18
CA LYS A 277 -17.77 8.96 20.27
C LYS A 277 -16.68 9.27 21.30
N ARG A 278 -15.91 8.28 21.70
CA ARG A 278 -14.81 8.45 22.68
C ARG A 278 -13.80 9.50 22.24
N LEU A 279 -13.34 9.49 20.97
CA LEU A 279 -12.40 10.48 20.48
C LEU A 279 -13.05 11.85 20.25
N ASN A 280 -14.30 11.89 19.83
CA ASN A 280 -15.05 13.15 19.71
C ASN A 280 -15.14 13.90 21.06
N ASP A 281 -15.38 13.15 22.13
CA ASP A 281 -15.54 13.71 23.47
C ASP A 281 -14.19 14.00 24.17
N ASN A 282 -13.06 13.54 23.61
CA ASN A 282 -11.74 13.63 24.24
C ASN A 282 -10.65 14.09 23.25
N PRO A 283 -10.60 15.36 22.86
CA PRO A 283 -9.59 15.90 21.93
C PRO A 283 -8.14 15.67 22.38
N ASN A 284 -7.87 15.68 23.68
CA ASN A 284 -6.54 15.38 24.19
C ASN A 284 -6.10 13.95 23.85
N GLN A 285 -7.01 12.99 23.92
CA GLN A 285 -6.69 11.62 23.52
C GLN A 285 -6.41 11.49 22.02
N VAL A 286 -7.05 12.32 21.18
CA VAL A 286 -6.72 12.41 19.75
C VAL A 286 -5.26 12.83 19.58
N ALA A 287 -4.82 13.88 20.29
CA ALA A 287 -3.44 14.35 20.23
C ALA A 287 -2.44 13.29 20.72
N ASP A 288 -2.73 12.62 21.84
CA ASP A 288 -1.85 11.59 22.42
C ASP A 288 -1.67 10.40 21.47
N ILE A 289 -2.75 9.91 20.88
CA ILE A 289 -2.70 8.80 19.89
C ILE A 289 -1.96 9.24 18.63
N ALA A 290 -2.23 10.45 18.14
CA ALA A 290 -1.59 10.96 16.93
C ALA A 290 -0.07 11.09 17.10
N GLU A 291 0.41 11.59 18.24
CA GLU A 291 1.84 11.69 18.54
C GLU A 291 2.48 10.33 18.71
N SER A 292 1.88 9.42 19.49
CA SER A 292 2.37 8.05 19.66
C SER A 292 2.46 7.30 18.33
N LEU A 293 1.47 7.46 17.46
CA LEU A 293 1.49 6.87 16.13
C LEU A 293 2.56 7.50 15.25
N TYR A 294 2.70 8.84 15.29
CA TYR A 294 3.73 9.55 14.53
C TYR A 294 5.14 9.08 14.91
N GLU A 295 5.44 8.96 16.20
CA GLU A 295 6.72 8.42 16.67
C GLU A 295 6.94 7.00 16.17
N TYR A 296 5.92 6.15 16.29
CA TYR A 296 6.00 4.74 15.88
C TYR A 296 6.31 4.57 14.39
N VAL A 297 5.67 5.36 13.51
CA VAL A 297 5.84 5.20 12.06
C VAL A 297 7.17 5.72 11.52
N GLN A 298 7.99 6.43 12.32
CA GLN A 298 9.32 6.90 11.91
C GLN A 298 10.27 5.75 11.52
N ASP A 299 9.97 4.53 11.95
CA ASP A 299 10.71 3.34 11.52
C ASP A 299 10.35 2.87 10.09
N PHE A 300 9.32 3.45 9.49
CA PHE A 300 8.83 3.11 8.16
C PHE A 300 9.02 4.23 7.13
N THR A 301 10.06 5.03 7.28
CA THR A 301 10.45 5.98 6.22
C THR A 301 10.89 5.21 4.97
N MET A 302 10.74 5.82 3.78
CA MET A 302 11.16 5.20 2.52
C MET A 302 12.66 4.85 2.55
N THR A 303 13.49 5.69 3.16
CA THR A 303 14.93 5.43 3.30
C THR A 303 15.18 4.15 4.07
N LYS A 304 14.60 3.97 5.26
CA LYS A 304 14.74 2.74 6.06
C LYS A 304 14.19 1.51 5.32
N MET A 305 13.06 1.64 4.64
CA MET A 305 12.49 0.51 3.88
C MET A 305 13.32 0.15 2.64
N ASN A 306 14.05 1.10 2.08
CA ASN A 306 14.96 0.83 0.96
C ASN A 306 16.21 0.03 1.37
N GLU A 307 16.62 0.06 2.63
CA GLU A 307 17.67 -0.83 3.16
C GLU A 307 17.30 -2.32 3.01
N LEU A 308 15.99 -2.62 2.99
CA LEU A 308 15.49 -3.98 2.75
C LEU A 308 15.42 -4.34 1.25
N ARG A 309 15.51 -3.36 0.34
CA ARG A 309 15.43 -3.53 -1.12
C ARG A 309 16.84 -3.68 -1.72
N CYS A 310 17.57 -4.68 -1.29
CA CYS A 310 18.92 -4.90 -1.80
C CYS A 310 18.89 -5.58 -3.17
N PHE A 311 19.45 -4.93 -4.18
CA PHE A 311 19.74 -5.52 -5.48
C PHE A 311 21.15 -6.14 -5.43
N THR A 312 21.26 -7.29 -4.76
CA THR A 312 22.56 -7.99 -4.63
C THR A 312 22.85 -8.84 -5.86
N SER A 313 24.07 -8.80 -6.34
CA SER A 313 24.61 -9.63 -7.43
C SER A 313 24.63 -11.12 -7.10
#